data_514b99ef5685489e200fdf078b06af8b
#
_entry.id   514b99ef5685489e200fdf078b06af8b
#
_cell.length_a   1.000
_cell.length_b   1.000
_cell.length_c   1.000
_cell.angle_alpha   90.00
_cell.angle_beta   90.00
_cell.angle_gamma   90.00
#
_symmetry.space_group_name_H-M   'P 1'
#
loop_
_entity.id
_entity.type
_entity.pdbx_description
1 polymer ?
#
loop_
_entity_poly.entity_id
_entity_poly.type
_entity_poly.pdbx_seq_one_letter_code
_entity_poly.pdbx_strand_id
1 'polypeptide(L)'
;MLTAAWAHDVKTVNKLIDTPEVARGQDPKTGESPLHAAIRSCGPPSEDDTPEDLEAAKATVSELLMWGAIWNDVDNNNETPGCVAARLNRPELYELCVNAGVRAEMLFGLMDGYEALDSEDEDEEMAEGVEVQAEDGDEAPELVAAEEVEGAQKEEETAVEEEKPAVFQPPAVNLDEQVTSDKYLRSTVAYSDGKLVDDAGNGVMMAWETDIMRRSVDALLPNKEPGKRILNIGFGMGIIDGMFAETKPAVHHIIEAHPEVLEYISTPESKFDSAWEESGPAPGAYRVWEGKWQQIGLQLLEEGHVYDAIYFDTFGEDYGQLRMFFTEYIPGLLDSNGIFGFFNGLGADRQICYDVYTKVAEMHLADAGLDVEWTEIPVDMKELAEADKDGWEGVKRRYWTLDSKYSDVLDFG
;
A
#
# COMPACT_ATOMS: atom_id res chain seq x y z
N MET A 1 -21.71 24.69 4.38
CA MET A 1 -21.37 23.65 3.40
C MET A 1 -22.05 22.31 3.74
N LEU A 2 -21.79 21.69 4.89
CA LEU A 2 -22.34 20.37 5.28
C LEU A 2 -23.87 20.24 5.08
N THR A 3 -24.66 21.24 5.48
CA THR A 3 -26.12 21.20 5.32
C THR A 3 -26.56 21.20 3.85
N ALA A 4 -25.86 21.93 2.98
CA ALA A 4 -26.17 21.96 1.55
C ALA A 4 -25.76 20.64 0.88
N ALA A 5 -24.63 20.05 1.26
CA ALA A 5 -24.19 18.74 0.83
C ALA A 5 -25.15 17.64 1.28
N TRP A 6 -25.56 17.67 2.52
CA TRP A 6 -26.57 16.75 3.08
C TRP A 6 -27.91 16.81 2.36
N ALA A 7 -28.34 18.00 1.94
CA ALA A 7 -29.59 18.21 1.22
C ALA A 7 -29.48 17.99 -0.32
N HIS A 8 -28.33 17.59 -0.80
CA HIS A 8 -28.01 17.45 -2.23
C HIS A 8 -28.33 18.72 -3.05
N ASP A 9 -28.21 19.89 -2.43
CA ASP A 9 -28.46 21.18 -3.11
C ASP A 9 -27.19 21.66 -3.84
N VAL A 10 -26.94 21.09 -5.01
CA VAL A 10 -25.79 21.42 -5.88
C VAL A 10 -25.66 22.91 -6.13
N LYS A 11 -26.80 23.62 -6.29
CA LYS A 11 -26.79 25.07 -6.57
C LYS A 11 -26.26 25.87 -5.39
N THR A 12 -26.61 25.45 -4.17
CA THR A 12 -26.10 26.07 -2.95
C THR A 12 -24.65 25.65 -2.69
N VAL A 13 -24.31 24.40 -2.95
CA VAL A 13 -22.92 23.90 -2.89
C VAL A 13 -22.03 24.77 -3.78
N ASN A 14 -22.37 24.96 -5.07
CA ASN A 14 -21.62 25.78 -6.02
C ASN A 14 -21.50 27.26 -5.63
N LYS A 15 -22.47 27.78 -4.90
CA LYS A 15 -22.40 29.18 -4.40
C LYS A 15 -21.50 29.32 -3.17
N LEU A 16 -21.37 28.25 -2.39
CA LEU A 16 -20.61 28.27 -1.15
C LEU A 16 -19.14 27.88 -1.37
N ILE A 17 -18.83 27.14 -2.42
CA ILE A 17 -17.46 26.80 -2.77
C ILE A 17 -16.87 27.95 -3.57
N ASP A 18 -15.91 28.63 -3.00
CA ASP A 18 -15.08 29.65 -3.65
C ASP A 18 -13.60 29.24 -3.67
N THR A 19 -13.21 28.30 -2.81
CA THR A 19 -11.86 27.72 -2.75
C THR A 19 -11.94 26.21 -2.45
N PRO A 20 -10.90 25.42 -2.80
CA PRO A 20 -10.84 24.00 -2.47
C PRO A 20 -10.95 23.68 -0.96
N GLU A 21 -10.47 24.57 -0.10
CA GLU A 21 -10.50 24.39 1.37
C GLU A 21 -11.92 24.27 1.89
N VAL A 22 -12.88 24.93 1.22
CA VAL A 22 -14.30 24.85 1.61
C VAL A 22 -14.87 23.46 1.32
N ALA A 23 -14.42 22.80 0.24
CA ALA A 23 -14.80 21.41 -0.09
C ALA A 23 -14.15 20.39 0.85
N ARG A 24 -12.98 20.72 1.41
CA ARG A 24 -12.18 19.87 2.32
C ARG A 24 -12.52 20.04 3.79
N GLY A 25 -13.22 21.11 4.15
CA GLY A 25 -13.49 21.46 5.54
C GLY A 25 -14.23 20.36 6.30
N GLN A 26 -13.66 19.89 7.40
CA GLN A 26 -14.26 18.89 8.27
C GLN A 26 -14.99 19.52 9.47
N ASP A 27 -16.09 18.91 9.89
CA ASP A 27 -16.77 19.28 11.14
C ASP A 27 -15.89 18.89 12.34
N PRO A 28 -15.54 19.83 13.23
CA PRO A 28 -14.63 19.55 14.35
C PRO A 28 -15.20 18.58 15.40
N LYS A 29 -16.50 18.26 15.36
CA LYS A 29 -17.13 17.33 16.31
C LYS A 29 -17.24 15.92 15.76
N THR A 30 -17.48 15.78 14.45
CA THR A 30 -17.74 14.48 13.82
C THR A 30 -16.62 14.06 12.88
N GLY A 31 -15.71 14.98 12.50
CA GLY A 31 -14.71 14.73 11.47
C GLY A 31 -15.29 14.66 10.05
N GLU A 32 -16.60 14.80 9.88
CA GLU A 32 -17.24 14.67 8.57
C GLU A 32 -16.88 15.82 7.64
N SER A 33 -16.44 15.51 6.43
CA SER A 33 -16.33 16.46 5.33
C SER A 33 -17.68 16.62 4.62
N PRO A 34 -17.86 17.65 3.77
CA PRO A 34 -19.05 17.78 2.92
C PRO A 34 -19.32 16.52 2.06
N LEU A 35 -18.27 15.83 1.65
CA LEU A 35 -18.38 14.58 0.88
C LEU A 35 -18.99 13.44 1.73
N HIS A 36 -18.57 13.28 3.00
CA HIS A 36 -19.20 12.36 3.94
C HIS A 36 -20.70 12.67 4.12
N ALA A 37 -21.01 13.96 4.33
CA ALA A 37 -22.39 14.39 4.55
C ALA A 37 -23.29 14.09 3.35
N ALA A 38 -22.82 14.34 2.14
CA ALA A 38 -23.57 14.06 0.90
C ALA A 38 -23.86 12.56 0.73
N ILE A 39 -22.89 11.69 1.04
CA ILE A 39 -23.06 10.25 0.91
C ILE A 39 -23.92 9.69 2.04
N ARG A 40 -23.67 10.12 3.27
CA ARG A 40 -24.39 9.62 4.46
C ARG A 40 -25.88 9.94 4.44
N SER A 41 -26.25 11.09 3.88
CA SER A 41 -27.65 11.51 3.75
C SER A 41 -28.50 10.58 2.89
N CYS A 42 -27.89 9.84 1.98
CA CYS A 42 -28.61 8.87 1.13
C CYS A 42 -29.18 7.69 1.94
N GLY A 43 -28.57 7.35 3.10
CA GLY A 43 -28.94 6.14 3.81
C GLY A 43 -28.78 4.85 2.99
N PRO A 44 -29.15 3.68 3.51
CA PRO A 44 -29.23 2.45 2.72
C PRO A 44 -30.37 2.55 1.69
N PRO A 45 -30.30 1.80 0.55
CA PRO A 45 -31.37 1.78 -0.45
C PRO A 45 -32.74 1.44 0.17
N SER A 46 -33.75 2.18 -0.22
CA SER A 46 -35.13 1.99 0.25
C SER A 46 -36.12 2.00 -0.93
N GLU A 47 -37.36 1.54 -0.71
CA GLU A 47 -38.44 1.58 -1.70
C GLU A 47 -38.91 3.01 -2.01
N ASP A 48 -38.59 3.96 -1.13
CA ASP A 48 -38.94 5.37 -1.29
C ASP A 48 -37.90 6.15 -2.11
N ASP A 49 -36.74 5.55 -2.42
CA ASP A 49 -35.68 6.19 -3.22
C ASP A 49 -36.16 6.41 -4.65
N THR A 50 -36.03 7.63 -5.12
CA THR A 50 -36.29 7.93 -6.52
C THR A 50 -34.99 7.99 -7.33
N PRO A 51 -35.03 7.72 -8.65
CA PRO A 51 -33.86 7.93 -9.52
C PRO A 51 -33.34 9.37 -9.47
N GLU A 52 -34.24 10.34 -9.27
CA GLU A 52 -33.90 11.77 -9.16
C GLU A 52 -33.07 12.06 -7.89
N ASP A 53 -33.39 11.40 -6.77
CA ASP A 53 -32.63 11.56 -5.53
C ASP A 53 -31.20 11.04 -5.67
N LEU A 54 -31.03 9.88 -6.30
CA LEU A 54 -29.72 9.31 -6.57
C LEU A 54 -28.91 10.19 -7.53
N GLU A 55 -29.52 10.73 -8.59
CA GLU A 55 -28.84 11.64 -9.51
C GLU A 55 -28.45 12.96 -8.83
N ALA A 56 -29.28 13.50 -7.93
CA ALA A 56 -28.96 14.68 -7.13
C ALA A 56 -27.77 14.41 -6.18
N ALA A 57 -27.73 13.23 -5.56
CA ALA A 57 -26.59 12.81 -4.74
C ALA A 57 -25.31 12.68 -5.56
N LYS A 58 -25.36 11.98 -6.69
CA LYS A 58 -24.22 11.84 -7.62
C LYS A 58 -23.70 13.17 -8.11
N ALA A 59 -24.60 14.08 -8.49
CA ALA A 59 -24.23 15.42 -8.93
C ALA A 59 -23.54 16.21 -7.81
N THR A 60 -24.02 16.10 -6.57
CA THR A 60 -23.41 16.78 -5.41
C THR A 60 -22.05 16.20 -5.08
N VAL A 61 -21.90 14.88 -5.05
CA VAL A 61 -20.63 14.19 -4.82
C VAL A 61 -19.61 14.54 -5.91
N SER A 62 -20.03 14.49 -7.17
CA SER A 62 -19.15 14.85 -8.31
C SER A 62 -18.68 16.29 -8.23
N GLU A 63 -19.57 17.22 -7.88
CA GLU A 63 -19.23 18.64 -7.75
C GLU A 63 -18.21 18.87 -6.63
N LEU A 64 -18.41 18.25 -5.44
CA LEU A 64 -17.46 18.33 -4.34
C LEU A 64 -16.08 17.78 -4.73
N LEU A 65 -16.04 16.63 -5.42
CA LEU A 65 -14.80 16.03 -5.89
C LEU A 65 -14.09 16.89 -6.95
N MET A 66 -14.84 17.54 -7.84
CA MET A 66 -14.27 18.48 -8.83
C MET A 66 -13.62 19.71 -8.16
N TRP A 67 -14.17 20.15 -7.04
CA TRP A 67 -13.60 21.23 -6.23
C TRP A 67 -12.49 20.76 -5.28
N GLY A 68 -12.04 19.50 -5.39
CA GLY A 68 -10.91 18.99 -4.65
C GLY A 68 -11.25 18.49 -3.24
N ALA A 69 -12.49 18.06 -2.99
CA ALA A 69 -12.81 17.29 -1.79
C ALA A 69 -11.92 16.04 -1.75
N ILE A 70 -11.34 15.75 -0.59
CA ILE A 70 -10.40 14.66 -0.40
C ILE A 70 -11.18 13.35 -0.29
N TRP A 71 -10.91 12.42 -1.20
CA TRP A 71 -11.64 11.16 -1.34
C TRP A 71 -11.39 10.19 -0.18
N ASN A 72 -10.23 10.28 0.48
CA ASN A 72 -9.76 9.38 1.54
C ASN A 72 -9.64 10.04 2.91
N ASP A 73 -10.14 11.28 3.10
CA ASP A 73 -10.28 11.86 4.44
C ASP A 73 -11.11 10.96 5.34
N VAL A 74 -10.76 10.88 6.61
CA VAL A 74 -11.48 10.05 7.59
C VAL A 74 -12.29 10.91 8.57
N ASP A 75 -13.49 10.43 8.91
CA ASP A 75 -14.29 10.96 10.00
C ASP A 75 -13.82 10.41 11.37
N ASN A 76 -14.48 10.82 12.45
CA ASN A 76 -14.16 10.33 13.80
C ASN A 76 -14.43 8.83 14.02
N ASN A 77 -15.11 8.17 13.09
CA ASN A 77 -15.30 6.72 13.10
C ASN A 77 -14.23 6.00 12.26
N ASN A 78 -13.22 6.73 11.80
CA ASN A 78 -12.19 6.22 10.90
C ASN A 78 -12.76 5.69 9.55
N GLU A 79 -13.91 6.24 9.09
CA GLU A 79 -14.50 5.94 7.80
C GLU A 79 -14.14 7.03 6.79
N THR A 80 -13.73 6.64 5.57
CA THR A 80 -13.67 7.56 4.43
C THR A 80 -15.06 7.72 3.80
N PRO A 81 -15.30 8.73 2.94
CA PRO A 81 -16.54 8.85 2.20
C PRO A 81 -16.91 7.57 1.44
N GLY A 82 -15.93 6.91 0.82
CA GLY A 82 -16.13 5.63 0.14
C GLY A 82 -16.47 4.48 1.11
N CYS A 83 -15.89 4.42 2.30
CA CYS A 83 -16.29 3.44 3.34
C CYS A 83 -17.77 3.62 3.70
N VAL A 84 -18.21 4.88 3.84
CA VAL A 84 -19.62 5.18 4.11
C VAL A 84 -20.51 4.72 2.96
N ALA A 85 -20.13 4.97 1.71
CA ALA A 85 -20.89 4.53 0.53
C ALA A 85 -21.00 3.00 0.46
N ALA A 86 -19.89 2.29 0.70
CA ALA A 86 -19.87 0.82 0.73
C ALA A 86 -20.77 0.26 1.84
N ARG A 87 -20.66 0.78 3.06
CA ARG A 87 -21.49 0.36 4.21
C ARG A 87 -22.98 0.63 3.99
N LEU A 88 -23.32 1.70 3.29
CA LEU A 88 -24.68 2.05 2.93
C LEU A 88 -25.19 1.30 1.69
N ASN A 89 -24.37 0.44 1.07
CA ASN A 89 -24.69 -0.27 -0.16
C ASN A 89 -25.09 0.69 -1.32
N ARG A 90 -24.29 1.76 -1.52
CA ARG A 90 -24.45 2.76 -2.58
C ARG A 90 -23.31 2.64 -3.59
N PRO A 91 -23.32 1.62 -4.45
CA PRO A 91 -22.19 1.32 -5.34
C PRO A 91 -21.85 2.46 -6.30
N GLU A 92 -22.85 3.21 -6.79
CA GLU A 92 -22.59 4.32 -7.72
C GLU A 92 -21.83 5.48 -7.04
N LEU A 93 -22.11 5.76 -5.76
CA LEU A 93 -21.39 6.77 -4.97
C LEU A 93 -20.01 6.27 -4.59
N TYR A 94 -19.88 5.00 -4.30
CA TYR A 94 -18.60 4.35 -4.05
C TYR A 94 -17.66 4.48 -5.25
N GLU A 95 -18.16 4.15 -6.45
CA GLU A 95 -17.40 4.24 -7.68
C GLU A 95 -16.94 5.68 -7.99
N LEU A 96 -17.75 6.70 -7.68
CA LEU A 96 -17.32 8.09 -7.80
C LEU A 96 -16.11 8.39 -6.91
N CYS A 97 -16.09 7.88 -5.69
CA CYS A 97 -14.96 8.05 -4.77
C CYS A 97 -13.72 7.30 -5.28
N VAL A 98 -13.86 6.04 -5.72
CA VAL A 98 -12.76 5.27 -6.32
C VAL A 98 -12.17 6.00 -7.53
N ASN A 99 -13.02 6.43 -8.47
CA ASN A 99 -12.56 7.15 -9.65
C ASN A 99 -11.90 8.50 -9.33
N ALA A 100 -12.30 9.15 -8.23
CA ALA A 100 -11.62 10.37 -7.76
C ALA A 100 -10.24 10.03 -7.18
N GLY A 101 -10.12 8.95 -6.42
CA GLY A 101 -8.85 8.45 -5.91
C GLY A 101 -7.88 8.11 -7.04
N VAL A 102 -8.31 7.34 -8.03
CA VAL A 102 -7.48 7.00 -9.20
C VAL A 102 -6.95 8.26 -9.89
N ARG A 103 -7.83 9.27 -10.13
CA ARG A 103 -7.38 10.52 -10.76
C ARG A 103 -6.37 11.28 -9.90
N ALA A 104 -6.56 11.28 -8.58
CA ALA A 104 -5.65 11.95 -7.65
C ALA A 104 -4.28 11.29 -7.66
N GLU A 105 -4.22 9.96 -7.51
CA GLU A 105 -2.96 9.21 -7.49
C GLU A 105 -2.21 9.31 -8.83
N MET A 106 -2.91 9.24 -9.96
CA MET A 106 -2.30 9.44 -11.27
C MET A 106 -1.73 10.85 -11.44
N LEU A 107 -2.40 11.88 -10.90
CA LEU A 107 -1.91 13.26 -10.96
C LEU A 107 -0.68 13.45 -10.07
N PHE A 108 -0.70 12.93 -8.84
CA PHE A 108 0.46 13.01 -7.93
C PHE A 108 1.67 12.30 -8.54
N GLY A 109 1.49 11.13 -9.12
CA GLY A 109 2.57 10.43 -9.80
C GLY A 109 3.20 11.21 -10.98
N LEU A 110 2.43 12.06 -11.66
CA LEU A 110 2.98 12.96 -12.67
C LEU A 110 3.76 14.12 -12.04
N MET A 111 3.28 14.66 -10.91
CA MET A 111 3.93 15.80 -10.23
C MET A 111 5.28 15.40 -9.64
N ASP A 112 5.39 14.22 -9.03
CA ASP A 112 6.66 13.69 -8.51
C ASP A 112 7.75 13.60 -9.58
N GLY A 113 7.36 13.26 -10.83
CA GLY A 113 8.29 13.26 -11.96
C GLY A 113 8.76 14.65 -12.39
N TYR A 114 7.98 15.70 -12.14
CA TYR A 114 8.38 17.09 -12.44
C TYR A 114 9.32 17.69 -11.39
N GLU A 115 9.12 17.38 -10.11
CA GLU A 115 10.00 17.84 -9.03
C GLU A 115 11.42 17.24 -9.17
N ALA A 116 11.54 15.99 -9.62
CA ALA A 116 12.83 15.36 -9.87
C ALA A 116 13.63 15.99 -11.02
N LEU A 117 12.96 16.62 -12.00
CA LEU A 117 13.62 17.32 -13.11
C LEU A 117 14.14 18.72 -12.70
N ASP A 118 13.46 19.41 -11.80
CA ASP A 118 13.87 20.73 -11.30
C ASP A 118 15.05 20.63 -10.31
N SER A 119 15.23 19.50 -9.61
CA SER A 119 16.33 19.33 -8.64
C SER A 119 17.67 19.00 -9.26
N GLU A 120 17.73 18.52 -10.51
CA GLU A 120 19.00 18.21 -11.20
C GLU A 120 19.65 19.44 -11.84
N ASP A 121 18.88 20.51 -12.14
CA ASP A 121 19.41 21.71 -12.78
C ASP A 121 19.94 22.79 -11.78
N GLU A 122 19.59 22.71 -10.49
CA GLU A 122 20.04 23.70 -9.50
C GLU A 122 21.42 23.38 -8.86
N ASP A 123 21.91 22.16 -8.93
CA ASP A 123 23.20 21.76 -8.31
C ASP A 123 24.43 21.96 -9.24
N GLU A 124 24.27 22.19 -10.54
CA GLU A 124 25.41 22.39 -11.45
C GLU A 124 25.84 23.88 -11.68
N GLU A 125 25.03 24.87 -11.27
CA GLU A 125 25.40 26.30 -11.49
C GLU A 125 26.06 26.99 -10.29
N MET A 126 26.30 26.35 -9.15
CA MET A 126 26.88 27.00 -7.94
C MET A 126 28.38 26.67 -7.67
N ALA A 127 29.15 26.34 -8.69
CA ALA A 127 30.57 26.04 -8.54
C ALA A 127 31.51 27.02 -9.27
N GLU A 128 31.19 28.29 -9.44
CA GLU A 128 32.22 29.32 -9.78
C GLU A 128 32.01 30.63 -9.03
N GLY A 129 32.92 30.85 -8.11
CA GLY A 129 33.27 31.85 -7.20
C GLY A 129 32.79 33.31 -7.34
N VAL A 130 32.38 33.87 -6.22
CA VAL A 130 32.77 35.25 -5.83
C VAL A 130 32.90 35.31 -4.30
N GLU A 131 34.10 35.55 -3.81
CA GLU A 131 34.38 36.08 -2.46
C GLU A 131 33.79 37.47 -2.33
N VAL A 132 32.86 37.70 -1.38
CA VAL A 132 32.59 39.04 -0.83
C VAL A 132 32.44 38.94 0.69
N GLN A 133 33.15 39.84 1.33
CA GLN A 133 33.44 40.01 2.74
C GLN A 133 32.20 40.24 3.60
N ALA A 134 32.30 39.76 4.85
CA ALA A 134 31.38 39.98 5.96
C ALA A 134 31.29 41.46 6.37
N GLU A 135 30.11 41.94 6.68
CA GLU A 135 29.85 42.98 7.70
C GLU A 135 28.60 42.70 8.51
N ASP A 136 28.73 42.99 9.78
CA ASP A 136 27.96 42.75 10.97
C ASP A 136 26.45 43.08 10.97
N GLY A 137 25.69 42.27 11.75
CA GLY A 137 24.72 42.78 12.73
C GLY A 137 23.24 42.67 12.37
N ASP A 138 22.51 41.70 12.93
CA ASP A 138 21.46 42.01 13.89
C ASP A 138 20.86 40.75 14.55
N GLU A 139 20.50 40.90 15.82
CA GLU A 139 20.09 39.86 16.77
C GLU A 139 18.73 39.23 16.46
N ALA A 140 18.63 37.89 16.63
CA ALA A 140 17.35 37.14 16.66
C ALA A 140 16.70 37.27 18.05
N PRO A 141 15.36 37.38 18.15
CA PRO A 141 14.68 37.37 19.45
C PRO A 141 14.50 35.96 20.03
N GLU A 142 14.75 35.88 21.31
CA GLU A 142 14.66 34.74 22.21
C GLU A 142 13.24 34.17 22.31
N LEU A 143 13.14 32.82 22.26
CA LEU A 143 11.91 32.07 22.56
C LEU A 143 11.78 31.93 24.09
N VAL A 144 10.70 32.45 24.63
CA VAL A 144 10.31 32.34 26.05
C VAL A 144 9.54 31.02 26.25
N ALA A 145 10.02 30.19 27.15
CA ALA A 145 9.34 28.99 27.63
C ALA A 145 8.09 29.35 28.46
N ALA A 146 7.00 28.66 28.25
CA ALA A 146 5.81 28.73 29.11
C ALA A 146 5.71 27.46 29.98
N GLU A 147 5.53 27.73 31.26
CA GLU A 147 5.54 26.85 32.40
C GLU A 147 4.31 25.92 32.48
N GLU A 148 4.53 24.80 33.16
CA GLU A 148 3.59 23.80 33.62
C GLU A 148 2.47 24.37 34.50
N VAL A 149 1.25 23.82 34.35
CA VAL A 149 0.24 23.88 35.42
C VAL A 149 -0.32 22.48 35.65
N GLU A 150 0.05 21.93 36.80
CA GLU A 150 -0.59 20.77 37.43
C GLU A 150 -2.00 21.10 37.96
N GLY A 151 -2.86 20.12 37.98
CA GLY A 151 -3.75 19.98 39.13
C GLY A 151 -5.21 19.62 38.89
N ALA A 152 -5.51 18.39 39.26
CA ALA A 152 -6.61 17.98 40.14
C ALA A 152 -7.91 17.43 39.55
N GLN A 153 -8.10 16.18 39.82
CA GLN A 153 -9.10 15.48 40.68
C GLN A 153 -10.19 14.66 39.95
N LYS A 154 -10.20 13.39 40.39
CA LYS A 154 -11.18 12.31 40.19
C LYS A 154 -12.60 12.69 40.65
N GLU A 155 -13.59 12.22 39.92
CA GLU A 155 -14.81 11.64 40.53
C GLU A 155 -15.22 10.38 39.77
N GLU A 156 -15.40 9.31 40.54
CA GLU A 156 -15.97 8.02 40.14
C GLU A 156 -17.50 8.14 40.04
N GLU A 157 -18.08 7.75 38.91
CA GLU A 157 -19.47 7.30 38.86
C GLU A 157 -19.57 5.96 38.12
N THR A 158 -19.98 4.97 38.89
CA THR A 158 -20.30 3.61 38.44
C THR A 158 -21.61 3.61 37.67
N ALA A 159 -21.59 3.27 36.39
CA ALA A 159 -22.79 2.92 35.61
C ALA A 159 -22.65 1.51 35.03
N VAL A 160 -23.72 0.75 35.22
CA VAL A 160 -23.87 -0.66 34.85
C VAL A 160 -23.84 -0.83 33.33
N GLU A 161 -22.95 -1.68 32.84
CA GLU A 161 -22.81 -2.04 31.43
C GLU A 161 -23.89 -3.03 31.00
N GLU A 162 -24.73 -2.64 30.04
CA GLU A 162 -25.43 -3.58 29.16
C GLU A 162 -24.46 -4.00 28.02
N GLU A 163 -24.12 -5.28 27.96
CA GLU A 163 -23.32 -5.87 26.88
C GLU A 163 -24.03 -5.73 25.52
N LYS A 164 -23.52 -4.83 24.68
CA LYS A 164 -23.81 -4.83 23.24
C LYS A 164 -22.80 -5.75 22.54
N PRO A 165 -23.19 -6.48 21.48
CA PRO A 165 -22.26 -7.34 20.76
C PRO A 165 -21.12 -6.50 20.18
N ALA A 166 -19.88 -6.97 20.41
CA ALA A 166 -18.67 -6.32 19.99
C ALA A 166 -18.65 -6.14 18.46
N VAL A 167 -18.84 -4.91 18.01
CA VAL A 167 -18.53 -4.50 16.65
C VAL A 167 -17.01 -4.41 16.58
N PHE A 168 -16.39 -5.17 15.68
CA PHE A 168 -14.96 -5.08 15.40
C PHE A 168 -14.62 -3.62 15.07
N GLN A 169 -13.81 -2.98 15.91
CA GLN A 169 -13.19 -1.70 15.62
C GLN A 169 -11.76 -2.00 15.13
N PRO A 170 -11.39 -1.62 13.90
CA PRO A 170 -10.02 -1.68 13.48
C PRO A 170 -9.15 -0.88 14.47
N PRO A 171 -7.95 -1.34 14.83
CA PRO A 171 -7.05 -0.58 15.68
C PRO A 171 -6.79 0.80 15.01
N ALA A 172 -6.85 1.86 15.80
CA ALA A 172 -6.54 3.21 15.33
C ALA A 172 -5.12 3.19 14.74
N VAL A 173 -5.00 3.43 13.45
CA VAL A 173 -3.72 3.57 12.78
C VAL A 173 -3.12 4.87 13.29
N ASN A 174 -2.05 4.79 14.08
CA ASN A 174 -1.23 5.94 14.43
C ASN A 174 -0.53 6.36 13.13
N LEU A 175 -1.01 7.43 12.49
CA LEU A 175 -0.43 7.99 11.27
C LEU A 175 1.01 8.47 11.45
N ASP A 176 1.46 8.64 12.70
CA ASP A 176 2.84 9.06 13.03
C ASP A 176 3.88 7.94 12.89
N GLU A 177 3.49 6.70 12.64
CA GLU A 177 4.39 5.55 12.46
C GLU A 177 4.12 4.83 11.14
N GLN A 178 4.38 5.49 10.02
CA GLN A 178 4.42 4.78 8.74
C GLN A 178 5.58 3.79 8.74
N VAL A 179 5.29 2.54 8.40
CA VAL A 179 6.31 1.55 8.09
C VAL A 179 6.91 1.95 6.75
N THR A 180 8.21 2.20 6.71
CA THR A 180 8.93 2.48 5.48
C THR A 180 10.01 1.42 5.30
N SER A 181 10.40 1.15 4.06
CA SER A 181 11.50 0.23 3.73
C SER A 181 12.77 0.53 4.53
N ASP A 182 13.15 1.81 4.65
CA ASP A 182 14.34 2.20 5.44
C ASP A 182 14.21 1.94 6.95
N LYS A 183 13.02 2.05 7.54
CA LYS A 183 12.79 1.66 8.94
C LYS A 183 12.84 0.14 9.08
N TYR A 184 12.19 -0.58 8.18
CA TYR A 184 12.23 -2.03 8.16
C TYR A 184 13.66 -2.57 8.05
N LEU A 185 14.45 -2.08 7.11
CA LEU A 185 15.83 -2.52 6.93
C LEU A 185 16.76 -2.25 8.12
N ARG A 186 16.36 -1.39 9.05
CA ARG A 186 17.09 -1.10 10.31
C ARG A 186 16.49 -1.80 11.51
N SER A 187 15.33 -2.42 11.39
CA SER A 187 14.68 -3.16 12.46
C SER A 187 15.37 -4.49 12.70
N THR A 188 15.07 -5.13 13.81
CA THR A 188 15.35 -6.55 14.00
C THR A 188 14.11 -7.36 13.66
N VAL A 189 14.29 -8.56 13.11
CA VAL A 189 13.17 -9.44 12.76
C VAL A 189 13.25 -10.76 13.51
N ALA A 190 12.09 -11.33 13.82
CA ALA A 190 11.98 -12.60 14.51
C ALA A 190 11.14 -13.60 13.71
N TYR A 191 11.70 -14.80 13.54
CA TYR A 191 11.00 -15.96 12.98
C TYR A 191 10.41 -16.78 14.12
N SER A 192 9.09 -16.87 14.23
CA SER A 192 8.43 -17.73 15.22
C SER A 192 7.06 -18.18 14.74
N ASP A 193 6.74 -19.44 14.95
CA ASP A 193 5.40 -20.02 14.75
C ASP A 193 4.77 -19.67 13.39
N GLY A 194 5.58 -19.77 12.31
CA GLY A 194 5.10 -19.44 10.96
C GLY A 194 4.89 -17.94 10.68
N LYS A 195 5.59 -17.08 11.43
CA LYS A 195 5.51 -15.63 11.32
C LYS A 195 6.89 -15.01 11.21
N LEU A 196 7.01 -14.00 10.38
CA LEU A 196 8.10 -13.04 10.36
C LEU A 196 7.57 -11.70 10.83
N VAL A 197 8.12 -11.18 11.93
CA VAL A 197 7.64 -9.97 12.61
C VAL A 197 8.84 -9.09 12.93
N ASP A 198 8.72 -7.77 12.74
CA ASP A 198 9.75 -6.81 13.15
C ASP A 198 9.69 -6.49 14.66
N ASP A 199 10.67 -5.76 15.17
CA ASP A 199 10.78 -5.38 16.59
C ASP A 199 9.69 -4.42 17.06
N ALA A 200 9.04 -3.69 16.15
CA ALA A 200 7.88 -2.87 16.44
C ALA A 200 6.59 -3.71 16.57
N GLY A 201 6.64 -4.97 16.16
CA GLY A 201 5.51 -5.91 16.14
C GLY A 201 4.65 -5.79 14.87
N ASN A 202 5.21 -5.25 13.79
CA ASN A 202 4.56 -5.29 12.49
C ASN A 202 4.71 -6.68 11.89
N GLY A 203 3.63 -7.22 11.33
CA GLY A 203 3.71 -8.43 10.50
C GLY A 203 4.45 -8.12 9.22
N VAL A 204 5.44 -8.94 8.87
CA VAL A 204 6.19 -8.84 7.61
C VAL A 204 5.73 -9.91 6.64
N MET A 205 5.68 -11.18 7.09
CA MET A 205 5.18 -12.30 6.30
C MET A 205 4.56 -13.35 7.23
N MET A 206 3.53 -14.03 6.76
CA MET A 206 2.80 -15.03 7.53
C MET A 206 2.61 -16.34 6.77
N ALA A 207 2.63 -17.46 7.49
CA ALA A 207 2.44 -18.79 6.87
C ALA A 207 1.07 -18.96 6.18
N TRP A 208 0.04 -18.19 6.56
CA TRP A 208 -1.26 -18.24 5.90
C TRP A 208 -1.21 -17.82 4.42
N GLU A 209 -0.21 -17.04 4.02
CA GLU A 209 0.02 -16.64 2.63
C GLU A 209 0.48 -17.78 1.71
N THR A 210 0.82 -18.93 2.30
CA THR A 210 1.31 -20.10 1.54
C THR A 210 0.39 -20.51 0.38
N ASP A 211 -0.94 -20.44 0.56
CA ASP A 211 -1.87 -20.79 -0.53
C ASP A 211 -1.91 -19.70 -1.62
N ILE A 212 -1.78 -18.43 -1.23
CA ILE A 212 -1.66 -17.31 -2.17
C ILE A 212 -0.38 -17.48 -3.00
N MET A 213 0.77 -17.70 -2.35
CA MET A 213 2.05 -17.89 -3.04
C MET A 213 2.03 -19.10 -3.96
N ARG A 214 1.33 -20.18 -3.58
CA ARG A 214 1.15 -21.36 -4.45
C ARG A 214 0.40 -21.00 -5.73
N ARG A 215 -0.67 -20.21 -5.61
CA ARG A 215 -1.45 -19.74 -6.77
C ARG A 215 -0.64 -18.78 -7.63
N SER A 216 0.18 -17.91 -7.00
CA SER A 216 1.13 -17.06 -7.73
C SER A 216 2.11 -17.88 -8.57
N VAL A 217 2.68 -18.95 -8.00
CA VAL A 217 3.56 -19.85 -8.75
C VAL A 217 2.81 -20.58 -9.87
N ASP A 218 1.57 -21.00 -9.64
CA ASP A 218 0.74 -21.64 -10.65
C ASP A 218 0.40 -20.68 -11.81
N ALA A 219 0.20 -19.41 -11.54
CA ALA A 219 -0.02 -18.37 -12.54
C ALA A 219 1.28 -18.02 -13.30
N LEU A 220 2.37 -17.76 -12.57
CA LEU A 220 3.67 -17.42 -13.16
C LEU A 220 4.26 -18.56 -14.01
N LEU A 221 3.98 -19.80 -13.64
CA LEU A 221 4.52 -21.01 -14.26
C LEU A 221 3.40 -22.03 -14.52
N PRO A 222 2.44 -21.75 -15.40
CA PRO A 222 1.19 -22.53 -15.53
C PRO A 222 1.44 -24.02 -15.88
N ASN A 223 2.54 -24.34 -16.56
CA ASN A 223 2.90 -25.72 -16.89
C ASN A 223 3.97 -26.30 -15.95
N LYS A 224 4.53 -25.51 -15.03
CA LYS A 224 5.68 -25.89 -14.17
C LYS A 224 6.81 -26.57 -14.95
N GLU A 225 7.08 -26.06 -16.15
CA GLU A 225 8.13 -26.61 -17.01
C GLU A 225 9.50 -26.35 -16.37
N PRO A 226 10.37 -27.36 -16.28
CA PRO A 226 11.72 -27.15 -15.77
C PRO A 226 12.56 -26.27 -16.71
N GLY A 227 13.59 -25.63 -16.17
CA GLY A 227 14.53 -24.86 -16.97
C GLY A 227 14.13 -23.41 -17.19
N LYS A 228 13.12 -22.89 -16.50
CA LYS A 228 12.76 -21.47 -16.53
C LYS A 228 13.77 -20.62 -15.74
N ARG A 229 13.87 -19.36 -16.11
CA ARG A 229 14.68 -18.34 -15.42
C ARG A 229 13.74 -17.55 -14.51
N ILE A 230 14.00 -17.57 -13.22
CA ILE A 230 13.11 -17.00 -12.20
C ILE A 230 13.87 -15.94 -11.41
N LEU A 231 13.23 -14.79 -11.19
CA LEU A 231 13.66 -13.76 -10.27
C LEU A 231 12.58 -13.58 -9.19
N ASN A 232 12.98 -13.70 -7.93
CA ASN A 232 12.17 -13.32 -6.79
C ASN A 232 12.76 -12.08 -6.10
N ILE A 233 11.92 -11.11 -5.76
CA ILE A 233 12.31 -9.88 -5.08
C ILE A 233 11.60 -9.83 -3.74
N GLY A 234 12.39 -9.98 -2.66
CA GLY A 234 11.94 -10.21 -1.29
C GLY A 234 11.87 -11.70 -0.96
N PHE A 235 12.71 -12.13 0.00
CA PHE A 235 12.75 -13.54 0.43
C PHE A 235 11.74 -13.84 1.55
N GLY A 236 11.68 -12.95 2.57
CA GLY A 236 10.85 -13.15 3.74
C GLY A 236 11.14 -14.47 4.45
N MET A 237 10.21 -15.41 4.39
CA MET A 237 10.37 -16.77 4.94
C MET A 237 10.78 -17.82 3.89
N GLY A 238 11.02 -17.44 2.64
CA GLY A 238 11.39 -18.33 1.55
C GLY A 238 10.28 -19.29 1.09
N ILE A 239 9.02 -18.98 1.39
CA ILE A 239 7.87 -19.83 1.05
C ILE A 239 7.76 -19.99 -0.46
N ILE A 240 7.74 -18.86 -1.19
CA ILE A 240 7.59 -18.89 -2.65
C ILE A 240 8.85 -19.43 -3.32
N ASP A 241 10.05 -19.12 -2.80
CA ASP A 241 11.32 -19.64 -3.31
C ASP A 241 11.40 -21.16 -3.20
N GLY A 242 10.87 -21.74 -2.11
CA GLY A 242 10.73 -23.17 -1.96
C GLY A 242 9.87 -23.79 -3.07
N MET A 243 8.77 -23.14 -3.43
CA MET A 243 7.89 -23.61 -4.51
C MET A 243 8.53 -23.42 -5.90
N PHE A 244 9.27 -22.33 -6.13
CA PHE A 244 10.02 -22.13 -7.36
C PHE A 244 11.12 -23.19 -7.52
N ALA A 245 11.85 -23.50 -6.45
CA ALA A 245 12.91 -24.52 -6.49
C ALA A 245 12.37 -25.92 -6.89
N GLU A 246 11.14 -26.26 -6.49
CA GLU A 246 10.49 -27.53 -6.89
C GLU A 246 10.29 -27.64 -8.41
N THR A 247 10.18 -26.53 -9.14
CA THR A 247 10.03 -26.50 -10.61
C THR A 247 11.34 -26.79 -11.34
N LYS A 248 12.47 -26.84 -10.65
CA LYS A 248 13.82 -27.06 -11.21
C LYS A 248 14.20 -26.02 -12.26
N PRO A 249 14.27 -24.75 -11.87
CA PRO A 249 14.62 -23.66 -12.77
C PRO A 249 16.05 -23.79 -13.32
N ALA A 250 16.31 -23.21 -14.50
CA ALA A 250 17.67 -23.05 -15.03
C ALA A 250 18.39 -21.90 -14.35
N VAL A 251 17.66 -20.86 -13.94
CA VAL A 251 18.15 -19.73 -13.16
C VAL A 251 17.13 -19.46 -12.04
N HIS A 252 17.61 -19.28 -10.82
CA HIS A 252 16.80 -18.84 -9.68
C HIS A 252 17.58 -17.79 -8.92
N HIS A 253 17.23 -16.55 -9.15
CA HIS A 253 17.81 -15.40 -8.48
C HIS A 253 16.83 -14.86 -7.44
N ILE A 254 17.37 -14.53 -6.27
CA ILE A 254 16.63 -13.97 -5.13
C ILE A 254 17.30 -12.64 -4.77
N ILE A 255 16.54 -11.57 -4.68
CA ILE A 255 17.03 -10.27 -4.16
C ILE A 255 16.49 -10.10 -2.75
N GLU A 256 17.39 -9.89 -1.78
CA GLU A 256 17.02 -9.61 -0.40
C GLU A 256 17.89 -8.49 0.16
N ALA A 257 17.25 -7.56 0.90
CA ALA A 257 17.93 -6.38 1.43
C ALA A 257 18.07 -6.38 2.96
N HIS A 258 17.21 -7.12 3.69
CA HIS A 258 17.21 -7.08 5.15
C HIS A 258 18.35 -7.91 5.73
N PRO A 259 19.26 -7.31 6.56
CA PRO A 259 20.46 -8.02 7.04
C PRO A 259 20.17 -9.32 7.81
N GLU A 260 19.16 -9.33 8.68
CA GLU A 260 18.83 -10.53 9.47
C GLU A 260 18.11 -11.60 8.64
N VAL A 261 17.39 -11.21 7.58
CA VAL A 261 16.85 -12.17 6.61
C VAL A 261 17.99 -12.82 5.82
N LEU A 262 19.00 -12.05 5.40
CA LEU A 262 20.22 -12.57 4.77
C LEU A 262 21.01 -13.49 5.70
N GLU A 263 21.09 -13.15 7.00
CA GLU A 263 21.68 -14.05 7.99
C GLU A 263 20.92 -15.37 8.07
N TYR A 264 19.57 -15.34 8.11
CA TYR A 264 18.75 -16.55 8.06
C TYR A 264 18.95 -17.34 6.77
N ILE A 265 19.00 -16.70 5.61
CA ILE A 265 19.25 -17.34 4.32
C ILE A 265 20.58 -18.11 4.34
N SER A 266 21.61 -17.57 5.00
CA SER A 266 22.93 -18.20 5.09
C SER A 266 22.95 -19.47 5.95
N THR A 267 21.87 -19.78 6.66
CA THR A 267 21.75 -20.99 7.48
C THR A 267 21.20 -22.17 6.67
N PRO A 268 21.56 -23.41 7.01
CA PRO A 268 20.99 -24.62 6.35
C PRO A 268 19.48 -24.77 6.50
N GLU A 269 18.90 -24.15 7.53
CA GLU A 269 17.46 -24.17 7.81
C GLU A 269 16.65 -23.48 6.74
N SER A 270 17.20 -22.43 6.10
CA SER A 270 16.57 -21.71 5.00
C SER A 270 16.44 -22.56 3.74
N LYS A 271 17.37 -23.53 3.52
CA LYS A 271 17.59 -24.32 2.29
C LYS A 271 18.09 -23.50 1.09
N PHE A 272 18.50 -22.25 1.30
CA PHE A 272 18.98 -21.32 0.27
C PHE A 272 20.38 -20.78 0.56
N ASP A 273 21.16 -21.52 1.35
CA ASP A 273 22.54 -21.22 1.70
C ASP A 273 23.51 -21.39 0.51
N SER A 274 24.78 -21.20 0.76
CA SER A 274 25.83 -21.38 -0.28
C SER A 274 25.82 -22.77 -0.93
N ALA A 275 25.41 -23.81 -0.22
CA ALA A 275 25.30 -25.15 -0.81
C ALA A 275 24.17 -25.23 -1.84
N TRP A 276 23.09 -24.47 -1.64
CA TRP A 276 22.04 -24.33 -2.64
C TRP A 276 22.54 -23.57 -3.87
N GLU A 277 23.27 -22.45 -3.70
CA GLU A 277 23.84 -21.72 -4.83
C GLU A 277 24.78 -22.60 -5.66
N GLU A 278 25.64 -23.41 -5.01
CA GLU A 278 26.54 -24.36 -5.66
C GLU A 278 25.81 -25.51 -6.36
N SER A 279 24.57 -25.80 -5.95
CA SER A 279 23.74 -26.86 -6.56
C SER A 279 23.12 -26.48 -7.89
N GLY A 280 23.22 -25.22 -8.30
CA GLY A 280 22.68 -24.72 -9.56
C GLY A 280 23.25 -25.45 -10.78
N PRO A 281 22.50 -25.49 -11.91
CA PRO A 281 22.92 -26.19 -13.12
C PRO A 281 24.15 -25.57 -13.80
N ALA A 282 24.51 -24.33 -13.46
CA ALA A 282 25.71 -23.62 -13.90
C ALA A 282 26.17 -22.66 -12.81
N PRO A 283 27.43 -22.24 -12.78
CA PRO A 283 27.90 -21.23 -11.84
C PRO A 283 27.08 -19.95 -11.93
N GLY A 284 26.57 -19.48 -10.79
CA GLY A 284 25.73 -18.28 -10.70
C GLY A 284 24.29 -18.45 -11.17
N ALA A 285 23.87 -19.67 -11.56
CA ALA A 285 22.50 -19.94 -11.94
C ALA A 285 21.53 -19.84 -10.76
N TYR A 286 21.97 -20.24 -9.57
CA TYR A 286 21.26 -20.05 -8.32
C TYR A 286 22.07 -19.02 -7.51
N ARG A 287 21.42 -17.95 -7.12
CA ARG A 287 22.13 -16.86 -6.44
C ARG A 287 21.19 -16.00 -5.58
N VAL A 288 21.64 -15.70 -4.38
CA VAL A 288 21.08 -14.65 -3.54
C VAL A 288 21.87 -13.35 -3.79
N TRP A 289 21.16 -12.32 -4.20
CA TRP A 289 21.69 -10.99 -4.43
C TRP A 289 21.40 -10.14 -3.18
N GLU A 290 22.46 -9.80 -2.44
CA GLU A 290 22.37 -9.04 -1.20
C GLU A 290 22.28 -7.54 -1.50
N GLY A 291 21.16 -6.92 -1.18
CA GLY A 291 20.98 -5.47 -1.32
C GLY A 291 19.59 -5.06 -1.76
N LYS A 292 19.39 -3.76 -1.85
CA LYS A 292 18.12 -3.18 -2.30
C LYS A 292 17.89 -3.51 -3.77
N TRP A 293 16.65 -3.85 -4.11
CA TRP A 293 16.27 -4.23 -5.47
C TRP A 293 16.54 -3.11 -6.49
N GLN A 294 16.48 -1.81 -6.09
CA GLN A 294 16.80 -0.68 -6.94
C GLN A 294 18.26 -0.74 -7.47
N GLN A 295 19.19 -1.15 -6.65
CA GLN A 295 20.60 -1.28 -7.01
C GLN A 295 20.88 -2.59 -7.76
N ILE A 296 20.36 -3.70 -7.22
CA ILE A 296 20.58 -5.02 -7.81
C ILE A 296 19.87 -5.14 -9.17
N GLY A 297 18.66 -4.57 -9.30
CA GLY A 297 17.93 -4.56 -10.57
C GLY A 297 18.69 -3.86 -11.68
N LEU A 298 19.33 -2.72 -11.39
CA LEU A 298 20.22 -2.05 -12.35
C LEU A 298 21.41 -2.94 -12.74
N GLN A 299 22.04 -3.60 -11.77
CA GLN A 299 23.15 -4.52 -12.06
C GLN A 299 22.68 -5.68 -12.94
N LEU A 300 21.50 -6.28 -12.67
CA LEU A 300 20.95 -7.35 -13.49
C LEU A 300 20.66 -6.88 -14.93
N LEU A 301 20.17 -5.66 -15.10
CA LEU A 301 19.98 -5.03 -16.41
C LEU A 301 21.29 -4.83 -17.15
N GLU A 302 22.32 -4.30 -16.47
CA GLU A 302 23.67 -4.08 -17.04
C GLU A 302 24.34 -5.40 -17.43
N GLU A 303 24.16 -6.46 -16.65
CA GLU A 303 24.66 -7.81 -16.93
C GLU A 303 23.84 -8.55 -18.02
N GLY A 304 22.69 -7.98 -18.43
CA GLY A 304 21.83 -8.53 -19.48
C GLY A 304 21.02 -9.74 -19.05
N HIS A 305 20.67 -9.83 -17.75
CA HIS A 305 19.80 -10.88 -17.26
C HIS A 305 18.36 -10.67 -17.74
N VAL A 306 17.72 -11.77 -18.15
CA VAL A 306 16.31 -11.78 -18.58
C VAL A 306 15.61 -13.01 -17.98
N TYR A 307 14.37 -12.84 -17.50
CA TYR A 307 13.65 -13.86 -16.75
C TYR A 307 12.34 -14.25 -17.43
N ASP A 308 11.97 -15.53 -17.29
CA ASP A 308 10.69 -16.08 -17.76
C ASP A 308 9.57 -15.82 -16.72
N ALA A 309 9.96 -15.68 -15.45
CA ALA A 309 9.05 -15.35 -14.36
C ALA A 309 9.73 -14.39 -13.38
N ILE A 310 9.02 -13.33 -12.99
CA ILE A 310 9.46 -12.38 -11.95
C ILE A 310 8.33 -12.30 -10.91
N TYR A 311 8.67 -12.42 -9.63
CA TYR A 311 7.75 -12.17 -8.52
C TYR A 311 8.29 -11.06 -7.62
N PHE A 312 7.42 -10.12 -7.25
CA PHE A 312 7.78 -8.96 -6.44
C PHE A 312 6.92 -8.94 -5.18
N ASP A 313 7.55 -9.11 -4.03
CA ASP A 313 6.89 -9.09 -2.73
C ASP A 313 7.84 -8.50 -1.68
N THR A 314 7.82 -7.18 -1.52
CA THR A 314 8.68 -6.46 -0.60
C THR A 314 7.87 -5.77 0.48
N PHE A 315 8.47 -5.61 1.66
CA PHE A 315 7.82 -4.99 2.81
C PHE A 315 8.22 -3.52 2.97
N GLY A 316 7.20 -2.65 3.20
CA GLY A 316 7.42 -1.25 3.53
C GLY A 316 7.73 -0.32 2.35
N GLU A 317 7.59 -0.81 1.12
CA GLU A 317 7.71 0.03 -0.07
C GLU A 317 6.45 0.88 -0.28
N ASP A 318 6.64 2.10 -0.77
CA ASP A 318 5.53 2.94 -1.22
C ASP A 318 5.14 2.61 -2.68
N TYR A 319 4.01 3.15 -3.10
CA TYR A 319 3.52 2.90 -4.45
C TYR A 319 4.45 3.46 -5.54
N GLY A 320 5.14 4.56 -5.28
CA GLY A 320 6.10 5.16 -6.22
C GLY A 320 7.22 4.19 -6.58
N GLN A 321 7.73 3.46 -5.59
CA GLN A 321 8.75 2.43 -5.79
C GLN A 321 8.24 1.27 -6.64
N LEU A 322 7.02 0.80 -6.38
CA LEU A 322 6.41 -0.26 -7.18
C LEU A 322 6.17 0.19 -8.63
N ARG A 323 5.69 1.42 -8.84
CA ARG A 323 5.54 2.02 -10.17
C ARG A 323 6.87 2.08 -10.90
N MET A 324 7.94 2.55 -10.24
CA MET A 324 9.28 2.58 -10.82
C MET A 324 9.72 1.19 -11.27
N PHE A 325 9.47 0.16 -10.48
CA PHE A 325 9.77 -1.21 -10.88
C PHE A 325 9.02 -1.62 -12.16
N PHE A 326 7.73 -1.28 -12.27
CA PHE A 326 6.92 -1.58 -13.46
C PHE A 326 7.47 -0.90 -14.73
N THR A 327 7.82 0.38 -14.63
CA THR A 327 8.12 1.19 -15.81
C THR A 327 9.58 1.16 -16.22
N GLU A 328 10.50 0.95 -15.28
CA GLU A 328 11.95 1.09 -15.54
C GLU A 328 12.69 -0.26 -15.53
N TYR A 329 12.25 -1.24 -14.77
CA TYR A 329 12.97 -2.51 -14.61
C TYR A 329 12.32 -3.66 -15.38
N ILE A 330 11.02 -3.83 -15.29
CA ILE A 330 10.33 -4.94 -15.97
C ILE A 330 10.59 -4.99 -17.47
N PRO A 331 10.54 -3.87 -18.23
CA PRO A 331 10.77 -3.92 -19.68
C PRO A 331 12.12 -4.47 -20.09
N GLY A 332 13.12 -4.39 -19.20
CA GLY A 332 14.46 -4.91 -19.47
C GLY A 332 14.76 -6.26 -18.84
N LEU A 333 14.06 -6.63 -17.77
CA LEU A 333 14.30 -7.87 -17.05
C LEU A 333 13.35 -9.00 -17.45
N LEU A 334 12.15 -8.71 -17.95
CA LEU A 334 11.17 -9.71 -18.32
C LEU A 334 11.37 -10.18 -19.77
N ASP A 335 11.32 -11.48 -20.01
CA ASP A 335 11.33 -12.03 -21.36
C ASP A 335 10.04 -11.64 -22.10
N SER A 336 10.08 -11.59 -23.43
CA SER A 336 8.94 -11.24 -24.27
C SER A 336 7.70 -12.14 -24.10
N ASN A 337 7.88 -13.33 -23.53
CA ASN A 337 6.81 -14.25 -23.15
C ASN A 337 6.90 -14.57 -21.64
N GLY A 338 7.55 -13.71 -20.90
CA GLY A 338 7.69 -13.84 -19.46
C GLY A 338 6.44 -13.35 -18.74
N ILE A 339 6.23 -13.85 -17.53
CA ILE A 339 5.12 -13.46 -16.67
C ILE A 339 5.67 -12.76 -15.43
N PHE A 340 5.09 -11.62 -15.10
CA PHE A 340 5.36 -10.90 -13.86
C PHE A 340 4.19 -11.02 -12.90
N GLY A 341 4.46 -11.22 -11.63
CA GLY A 341 3.45 -11.21 -10.59
C GLY A 341 3.92 -10.44 -9.37
N PHE A 342 3.00 -9.88 -8.62
CA PHE A 342 3.29 -9.26 -7.34
C PHE A 342 2.15 -9.44 -6.35
N PHE A 343 2.48 -9.38 -5.06
CA PHE A 343 1.46 -9.36 -4.03
C PHE A 343 0.91 -7.93 -3.88
N ASN A 344 -0.38 -7.74 -4.21
CA ASN A 344 -1.02 -6.44 -4.07
C ASN A 344 -1.54 -6.24 -2.64
N GLY A 345 -0.66 -5.79 -1.74
CA GLY A 345 -0.99 -5.40 -0.37
C GLY A 345 -1.26 -3.90 -0.18
N LEU A 346 -1.26 -3.12 -1.26
CA LEU A 346 -1.38 -1.67 -1.20
C LEU A 346 -2.79 -1.23 -0.76
N GLY A 347 -2.85 -0.48 0.34
CA GLY A 347 -4.12 -0.01 0.87
C GLY A 347 -5.02 -1.10 1.44
N ALA A 348 -4.50 -2.30 1.72
CA ALA A 348 -5.24 -3.45 2.22
C ALA A 348 -5.77 -3.30 3.67
N ASP A 349 -5.66 -2.12 4.25
CA ASP A 349 -6.33 -1.70 5.47
C ASP A 349 -7.75 -1.15 5.23
N ARG A 350 -8.09 -0.80 3.97
CA ARG A 350 -9.38 -0.26 3.55
C ARG A 350 -9.74 -0.64 2.13
N GLN A 351 -10.90 -1.21 1.92
CA GLN A 351 -11.35 -1.63 0.59
C GLN A 351 -11.23 -0.54 -0.47
N ILE A 352 -11.63 0.70 -0.16
CA ILE A 352 -11.55 1.78 -1.15
C ILE A 352 -10.12 2.13 -1.55
N CYS A 353 -9.17 2.12 -0.59
CA CYS A 353 -7.77 2.38 -0.91
C CYS A 353 -7.21 1.26 -1.79
N TYR A 354 -7.53 0.02 -1.43
CA TYR A 354 -7.16 -1.17 -2.19
C TYR A 354 -7.69 -1.10 -3.63
N ASP A 355 -8.98 -0.80 -3.82
CA ASP A 355 -9.60 -0.67 -5.14
C ASP A 355 -9.00 0.46 -5.99
N VAL A 356 -8.60 1.57 -5.34
CA VAL A 356 -7.92 2.68 -6.02
C VAL A 356 -6.53 2.23 -6.49
N TYR A 357 -5.71 1.67 -5.61
CA TYR A 357 -4.35 1.25 -5.97
C TYR A 357 -4.33 0.09 -6.96
N THR A 358 -5.28 -0.83 -6.90
CA THR A 358 -5.46 -1.88 -7.92
C THR A 358 -5.67 -1.26 -9.31
N LYS A 359 -6.59 -0.30 -9.45
CA LYS A 359 -6.82 0.39 -10.73
C LYS A 359 -5.63 1.24 -11.19
N VAL A 360 -4.94 1.89 -10.28
CA VAL A 360 -3.74 2.70 -10.60
C VAL A 360 -2.59 1.80 -11.04
N ALA A 361 -2.39 0.64 -10.39
CA ALA A 361 -1.40 -0.35 -10.80
C ALA A 361 -1.71 -0.89 -12.20
N GLU A 362 -2.96 -1.25 -12.49
CA GLU A 362 -3.40 -1.69 -13.82
C GLU A 362 -3.06 -0.66 -14.91
N MET A 363 -3.30 0.63 -14.64
CA MET A 363 -3.00 1.69 -15.61
C MET A 363 -1.48 1.82 -15.85
N HIS A 364 -0.66 1.81 -14.79
CA HIS A 364 0.79 1.92 -14.96
C HIS A 364 1.42 0.68 -15.61
N LEU A 365 0.87 -0.49 -15.35
CA LEU A 365 1.30 -1.73 -16.01
C LEU A 365 0.95 -1.71 -17.50
N ALA A 366 -0.25 -1.25 -17.85
CA ALA A 366 -0.65 -1.03 -19.24
C ALA A 366 0.25 0.00 -19.94
N ASP A 367 0.62 1.10 -19.24
CA ASP A 367 1.56 2.10 -19.77
C ASP A 367 2.98 1.50 -19.97
N ALA A 368 3.38 0.53 -19.14
CA ALA A 368 4.61 -0.24 -19.33
C ALA A 368 4.54 -1.31 -20.44
N GLY A 369 3.37 -1.45 -21.10
CA GLY A 369 3.15 -2.37 -22.22
C GLY A 369 2.81 -3.80 -21.77
N LEU A 370 2.30 -3.97 -20.56
CA LEU A 370 1.90 -5.26 -20.01
C LEU A 370 0.37 -5.41 -20.08
N ASP A 371 -0.10 -6.58 -20.49
CA ASP A 371 -1.49 -6.98 -20.33
C ASP A 371 -1.71 -7.47 -18.89
N VAL A 372 -2.82 -7.09 -18.28
CA VAL A 372 -3.09 -7.37 -16.87
C VAL A 372 -4.25 -8.35 -16.74
N GLU A 373 -4.04 -9.45 -16.03
CA GLU A 373 -5.08 -10.39 -15.63
C GLU A 373 -5.09 -10.52 -14.10
N TRP A 374 -6.23 -10.23 -13.47
CA TRP A 374 -6.39 -10.32 -12.03
C TRP A 374 -7.00 -11.67 -11.60
N THR A 375 -6.37 -12.32 -10.64
CA THR A 375 -6.94 -13.50 -9.99
C THR A 375 -7.37 -13.16 -8.57
N GLU A 376 -8.66 -13.28 -8.30
CA GLU A 376 -9.22 -13.08 -6.97
C GLU A 376 -8.98 -14.31 -6.09
N ILE A 377 -8.33 -14.11 -4.93
CA ILE A 377 -8.12 -15.16 -3.93
C ILE A 377 -8.85 -14.80 -2.65
N PRO A 378 -9.90 -15.53 -2.24
CA PRO A 378 -10.61 -15.24 -1.00
C PRO A 378 -9.73 -15.53 0.21
N VAL A 379 -9.62 -14.57 1.13
CA VAL A 379 -8.95 -14.71 2.44
C VAL A 379 -10.02 -14.73 3.52
N ASP A 380 -10.13 -15.80 4.31
CA ASP A 380 -11.07 -15.86 5.44
C ASP A 380 -10.44 -15.23 6.69
N MET A 381 -10.69 -13.95 6.89
CA MET A 381 -10.18 -13.19 8.04
C MET A 381 -10.71 -13.70 9.38
N LYS A 382 -11.87 -14.38 9.41
CA LYS A 382 -12.41 -14.96 10.63
C LYS A 382 -11.66 -16.21 11.03
N GLU A 383 -11.33 -17.05 10.05
CA GLU A 383 -10.49 -18.22 10.26
C GLU A 383 -9.09 -17.82 10.74
N LEU A 384 -8.53 -16.75 10.17
CA LEU A 384 -7.24 -16.18 10.59
C LEU A 384 -7.27 -15.51 11.97
N ALA A 385 -8.44 -15.10 12.46
CA ALA A 385 -8.58 -14.49 13.78
C ALA A 385 -8.73 -15.54 14.90
N GLU A 386 -8.99 -16.82 14.57
CA GLU A 386 -9.07 -17.91 15.55
C GLU A 386 -7.65 -18.33 15.99
N ALA A 387 -7.38 -18.24 17.30
CA ALA A 387 -6.07 -18.32 17.94
C ALA A 387 -5.26 -19.62 17.72
N ASP A 388 -5.83 -20.65 17.14
CA ASP A 388 -5.17 -21.95 16.94
C ASP A 388 -4.65 -22.19 15.50
N LYS A 389 -4.72 -21.18 14.64
CA LYS A 389 -4.37 -21.32 13.22
C LYS A 389 -3.50 -20.16 12.77
N ASP A 390 -2.22 -20.31 12.69
CA ASP A 390 -1.17 -19.48 12.02
C ASP A 390 -1.57 -18.02 11.67
N GLY A 391 -2.49 -17.43 12.46
CA GLY A 391 -3.08 -16.13 12.26
C GLY A 391 -2.29 -15.01 12.93
N TRP A 392 -2.92 -13.88 13.11
CA TRP A 392 -2.31 -12.64 13.59
C TRP A 392 -2.03 -12.57 15.11
N GLU A 393 -2.00 -13.69 15.84
CA GLU A 393 -1.73 -13.66 17.28
C GLU A 393 -0.35 -13.09 17.58
N GLY A 394 -0.28 -12.09 18.46
CA GLY A 394 0.96 -11.41 18.83
C GLY A 394 1.44 -10.32 17.87
N VAL A 395 0.81 -10.15 16.72
CA VAL A 395 1.11 -9.09 15.76
C VAL A 395 0.33 -7.82 16.12
N LYS A 396 1.03 -6.71 16.35
CA LYS A 396 0.41 -5.43 16.70
C LYS A 396 -0.19 -4.73 15.49
N ARG A 397 0.51 -4.74 14.36
CA ARG A 397 0.07 -4.13 13.11
C ARG A 397 -0.05 -5.19 12.03
N ARG A 398 -1.26 -5.33 11.52
CA ARG A 398 -1.58 -6.21 10.40
C ARG A 398 -1.44 -5.43 9.10
N TYR A 399 -0.80 -6.01 8.09
CA TYR A 399 -0.72 -5.42 6.76
C TYR A 399 -1.98 -5.71 5.92
N TRP A 400 -2.81 -6.66 6.36
CA TRP A 400 -4.06 -7.03 5.70
C TRP A 400 -5.21 -7.04 6.69
N THR A 401 -6.32 -6.32 6.39
CA THR A 401 -7.51 -6.25 7.25
C THR A 401 -8.82 -6.40 6.47
N LEU A 402 -8.75 -6.59 5.16
CA LEU A 402 -9.95 -6.72 4.33
C LEU A 402 -10.64 -8.05 4.60
N ASP A 403 -11.95 -7.99 4.87
CA ASP A 403 -12.81 -9.16 5.10
C ASP A 403 -13.12 -9.78 3.73
N SER A 404 -12.43 -10.87 3.44
CA SER A 404 -12.53 -11.76 2.30
C SER A 404 -13.33 -11.28 1.07
N LYS A 405 -12.66 -10.78 0.06
CA LYS A 405 -12.98 -11.04 -1.35
C LYS A 405 -11.80 -10.88 -2.30
N TYR A 406 -10.74 -10.14 -1.95
CA TYR A 406 -9.75 -9.74 -2.94
C TYR A 406 -8.34 -9.75 -2.36
N SER A 407 -7.61 -10.84 -2.50
CA SER A 407 -6.17 -10.78 -2.67
C SER A 407 -5.93 -11.10 -4.14
N ASP A 408 -5.36 -10.17 -4.88
CA ASP A 408 -5.17 -10.34 -6.31
C ASP A 408 -3.73 -10.73 -6.57
N VAL A 409 -3.54 -11.85 -7.21
CA VAL A 409 -2.27 -12.20 -7.85
C VAL A 409 -2.43 -11.82 -9.31
N LEU A 410 -1.52 -11.01 -9.81
CA LEU A 410 -1.51 -10.60 -11.21
C LEU A 410 -0.87 -11.70 -12.05
N ASP A 411 -1.55 -12.12 -13.10
CA ASP A 411 -1.01 -12.88 -14.20
C ASP A 411 -0.84 -11.93 -15.39
N PHE A 412 0.32 -11.93 -16.01
CA PHE A 412 0.64 -11.11 -17.16
C PHE A 412 1.05 -12.02 -18.31
N GLY A 413 0.27 -12.01 -19.36
CA GLY A 413 0.57 -12.68 -20.60
C GLY A 413 1.10 -11.72 -21.67
#